data_5dbf3dfcea017731303f2fbad6574a52
#
_entry.id   5dbf3dfcea017731303f2fbad6574a52
#
_cell.length_a   1.000
_cell.length_b   1.000
_cell.length_c   1.000
_cell.angle_alpha   90.00
_cell.angle_beta   90.00
_cell.angle_gamma   90.00
#
_symmetry.space_group_name_H-M   'P 1'
#
loop_
_entity.id
_entity.type
_entity.pdbx_description
1 polymer ?
#
loop_
_entity_poly.entity_id
_entity_poly.type
_entity_poly.pdbx_seq_one_letter_code
_entity_poly.pdbx_strand_id
1 'polypeptide(L)'
;NNVWFQAWLDGERSFTESKFDSVFEEPGAWALVQADTMDGEDEDVVEDPGASDSATTTRCACTLMNVLAGVTERYQPLHLLEQKCAFIIQVQRPLLDQLLTRLTRHLDAFENMSSAFARTLPGEIASLSTGRGNDMVRGVNGVTRVAKALLSAEYVKQQLEEWSESSFFLHMAHELHHIDTASPLYRLMSPKSTAERLDSASLMSLLHRGIQRGASAAASFRPLSLTTNPNPELSLSAERSDISFGVWDKYIDKFAQVSSRSAQALEKLTVAEVLDAMRPYVLRPWNRDPEGTSEESEATASIPSPELVPALAKLTTLLQQIVQVLPPSLLLPTYRHIAASLANAVVERILMPNARITQRFTPAQAERFRQDVDQGWLHVARELTEHPKISARLRNGMSTGLGRNPEMAWRLLVDAIQQLS
;
A
#
# COMPACT_ATOMS: atom_id res chain seq x y z
N ASN A 1 36.47 30.70 -3.37
CA ASN A 1 36.26 29.84 -2.18
C ASN A 1 35.37 28.59 -2.42
N ASN A 2 35.18 28.20 -3.67
CA ASN A 2 34.36 27.01 -3.99
C ASN A 2 35.09 25.68 -3.82
N VAL A 3 36.41 25.66 -3.77
CA VAL A 3 37.20 24.42 -3.79
C VAL A 3 37.07 23.63 -2.50
N TRP A 4 37.11 24.27 -1.34
CA TRP A 4 36.91 23.57 -0.06
C TRP A 4 35.49 23.02 0.09
N PHE A 5 34.48 23.78 -0.36
CA PHE A 5 33.07 23.32 -0.32
C PHE A 5 32.87 22.12 -1.18
N GLN A 6 33.41 22.10 -2.40
CA GLN A 6 33.31 20.95 -3.29
C GLN A 6 34.04 19.74 -2.70
N ALA A 7 35.22 19.90 -2.11
CA ALA A 7 35.94 18.81 -1.45
C ALA A 7 35.16 18.25 -0.25
N TRP A 8 34.50 19.11 0.53
CA TRP A 8 33.63 18.68 1.62
C TRP A 8 32.42 17.91 1.09
N LEU A 9 31.73 18.42 0.06
CA LEU A 9 30.58 17.79 -0.56
C LEU A 9 30.93 16.40 -1.14
N ASP A 10 32.07 16.29 -1.80
CA ASP A 10 32.58 15.03 -2.34
C ASP A 10 32.91 14.03 -1.23
N GLY A 11 33.49 14.51 -0.13
CA GLY A 11 33.75 13.71 1.07
C GLY A 11 32.46 13.17 1.72
N GLU A 12 31.46 14.03 1.90
CA GLU A 12 30.15 13.64 2.44
C GLU A 12 29.44 12.64 1.54
N ARG A 13 29.50 12.86 0.22
CA ARG A 13 28.93 11.91 -0.75
C ARG A 13 29.59 10.55 -0.63
N SER A 14 30.92 10.49 -0.67
CA SER A 14 31.66 9.23 -0.58
C SER A 14 31.41 8.50 0.75
N PHE A 15 31.35 9.25 1.86
CA PHE A 15 31.06 8.69 3.18
C PHE A 15 29.64 8.10 3.24
N THR A 16 28.63 8.86 2.79
CA THR A 16 27.23 8.43 2.84
C THR A 16 26.93 7.27 1.90
N GLU A 17 27.53 7.26 0.70
CA GLU A 17 27.43 6.14 -0.25
C GLU A 17 28.04 4.86 0.37
N SER A 18 29.24 4.95 0.93
CA SER A 18 29.89 3.82 1.61
C SER A 18 29.08 3.31 2.81
N LYS A 19 28.54 4.23 3.60
CA LYS A 19 27.68 3.89 4.75
C LYS A 19 26.39 3.20 4.29
N PHE A 20 25.78 3.71 3.23
CA PHE A 20 24.55 3.13 2.67
C PHE A 20 24.78 1.73 2.10
N ASP A 21 25.86 1.52 1.36
CA ASP A 21 26.19 0.21 0.82
C ASP A 21 26.45 -0.81 1.92
N SER A 22 27.17 -0.43 2.99
CA SER A 22 27.40 -1.30 4.16
C SER A 22 26.10 -1.77 4.81
N VAL A 23 25.05 -0.94 4.83
CA VAL A 23 23.74 -1.31 5.39
C VAL A 23 23.10 -2.47 4.63
N PHE A 24 23.25 -2.52 3.30
CA PHE A 24 22.69 -3.60 2.49
C PHE A 24 23.52 -4.88 2.49
N GLU A 25 24.79 -4.79 2.84
CA GLU A 25 25.67 -5.96 3.01
C GLU A 25 25.41 -6.67 4.34
N GLU A 26 24.80 -6.01 5.32
CA GLU A 26 24.48 -6.60 6.61
C GLU A 26 23.41 -7.70 6.49
N PRO A 27 23.63 -8.88 7.10
CA PRO A 27 22.61 -9.89 7.22
C PRO A 27 21.45 -9.34 8.07
N GLY A 28 20.27 -9.22 7.46
CA GLY A 28 19.09 -8.64 8.13
C GLY A 28 18.77 -7.19 7.73
N ALA A 29 19.42 -6.63 6.71
CA ALA A 29 19.08 -5.32 6.16
C ALA A 29 17.56 -5.14 5.90
N TRP A 30 16.92 -6.20 5.46
CA TRP A 30 15.48 -6.27 5.20
C TRP A 30 14.66 -6.84 6.37
N ALA A 31 15.24 -6.98 7.57
CA ALA A 31 14.47 -7.33 8.76
C ALA A 31 13.52 -6.18 9.12
N LEU A 32 12.33 -6.54 9.62
CA LEU A 32 11.37 -5.56 10.14
C LEU A 32 11.84 -5.10 11.52
N VAL A 33 11.81 -3.81 11.74
CA VAL A 33 12.16 -3.13 12.99
C VAL A 33 11.12 -2.07 13.30
N GLN A 34 11.01 -1.69 14.55
CA GLN A 34 10.28 -0.50 14.96
C GLN A 34 11.23 0.70 14.90
N ALA A 35 10.81 1.78 14.27
CA ALA A 35 11.69 2.93 14.03
C ALA A 35 12.21 3.55 15.33
N ASP A 36 11.38 3.61 16.37
CA ASP A 36 11.69 4.25 17.65
C ASP A 36 12.72 3.48 18.50
N THR A 37 12.92 2.17 18.25
CA THR A 37 13.87 1.35 19.01
C THR A 37 15.32 1.48 18.53
N MET A 38 15.54 2.20 17.43
CA MET A 38 16.90 2.36 16.85
C MET A 38 17.67 3.58 17.41
N ASP A 39 17.00 4.47 18.15
CA ASP A 39 17.61 5.69 18.71
C ASP A 39 18.03 5.58 20.19
N GLY A 40 17.74 4.45 20.86
CA GLY A 40 18.05 4.24 22.27
C GLY A 40 18.88 2.97 22.51
N GLU A 41 20.07 3.12 23.12
CA GLU A 41 20.91 2.01 23.63
C GLU A 41 20.36 1.36 24.92
N ASP A 42 19.12 1.66 25.34
CA ASP A 42 18.53 1.14 26.58
C ASP A 42 17.70 -0.11 26.31
N GLU A 43 18.29 -1.28 26.60
CA GLU A 43 17.72 -2.62 26.45
C GLU A 43 16.60 -2.99 27.43
N ASP A 44 16.14 -2.10 28.32
CA ASP A 44 15.21 -2.44 29.44
C ASP A 44 13.82 -1.79 29.35
N VAL A 45 13.29 -1.52 28.14
CA VAL A 45 11.90 -1.06 28.03
C VAL A 45 10.97 -2.27 27.94
N VAL A 46 10.27 -2.54 29.05
CA VAL A 46 9.13 -3.47 29.13
C VAL A 46 8.10 -3.06 28.08
N GLU A 47 7.97 -3.86 27.03
CA GLU A 47 6.97 -3.66 25.97
C GLU A 47 5.55 -3.67 26.56
N ASP A 48 4.92 -2.52 26.63
CA ASP A 48 3.47 -2.43 26.77
C ASP A 48 2.84 -2.67 25.39
N PRO A 49 2.19 -3.81 25.13
CA PRO A 49 1.71 -4.19 23.80
C PRO A 49 0.58 -3.29 23.27
N GLY A 50 0.25 -2.23 23.97
CA GLY A 50 -0.85 -1.30 23.62
C GLY A 50 -0.43 0.13 23.30
N ALA A 51 0.82 0.54 23.52
CA ALA A 51 1.18 1.96 23.60
C ALA A 51 2.00 2.50 22.41
N SER A 52 2.62 1.66 21.56
CA SER A 52 3.51 2.15 20.51
C SER A 52 2.85 2.10 19.13
N ASP A 53 2.42 3.25 18.64
CA ASP A 53 2.07 3.50 17.21
C ASP A 53 3.38 3.68 16.38
N SER A 54 4.51 3.14 16.89
CA SER A 54 5.82 3.23 16.25
C SER A 54 5.78 2.60 14.86
N ALA A 55 6.31 3.34 13.90
CA ALA A 55 6.29 2.94 12.50
C ALA A 55 7.12 1.69 12.29
N THR A 56 6.48 0.56 11.99
CA THR A 56 7.17 -0.66 11.57
C THR A 56 7.74 -0.45 10.17
N THR A 57 9.05 -0.64 10.01
CA THR A 57 9.76 -0.50 8.74
C THR A 57 10.86 -1.53 8.60
N THR A 58 11.61 -1.51 7.49
CA THR A 58 12.82 -2.32 7.36
C THR A 58 14.03 -1.57 7.93
N ARG A 59 14.97 -2.33 8.48
CA ARG A 59 16.22 -1.76 9.03
C ARG A 59 16.92 -0.85 8.02
N CYS A 60 17.03 -1.27 6.76
CA CYS A 60 17.67 -0.46 5.72
C CYS A 60 16.97 0.88 5.46
N ALA A 61 15.63 0.93 5.50
CA ALA A 61 14.90 2.17 5.32
C ALA A 61 15.08 3.13 6.53
N CYS A 62 15.01 2.59 7.74
CA CYS A 62 15.26 3.34 8.96
C CYS A 62 16.70 3.92 8.98
N THR A 63 17.70 3.07 8.77
CA THR A 63 19.11 3.52 8.76
C THR A 63 19.38 4.56 7.66
N LEU A 64 18.76 4.40 6.47
CA LEU A 64 18.87 5.40 5.41
C LEU A 64 18.34 6.77 5.89
N MET A 65 17.14 6.81 6.48
CA MET A 65 16.56 8.08 6.94
C MET A 65 17.39 8.72 8.03
N ASN A 66 17.96 7.94 8.95
CA ASN A 66 18.88 8.44 9.98
C ASN A 66 20.17 9.02 9.35
N VAL A 67 20.74 8.35 8.34
CA VAL A 67 21.90 8.90 7.60
C VAL A 67 21.55 10.21 6.92
N LEU A 68 20.39 10.29 6.25
CA LEU A 68 19.95 11.50 5.58
C LEU A 68 19.63 12.64 6.57
N ALA A 69 19.09 12.34 7.75
CA ALA A 69 18.88 13.30 8.82
C ALA A 69 20.22 13.88 9.31
N GLY A 70 21.20 13.03 9.60
CA GLY A 70 22.53 13.49 9.99
C GLY A 70 23.25 14.32 8.92
N VAL A 71 23.02 14.03 7.62
CA VAL A 71 23.49 14.92 6.53
C VAL A 71 22.78 16.26 6.57
N THR A 72 21.47 16.27 6.82
CA THR A 72 20.68 17.51 6.89
C THR A 72 21.19 18.42 8.01
N GLU A 73 21.46 17.88 9.19
CA GLU A 73 22.02 18.64 10.32
C GLU A 73 23.35 19.34 9.97
N ARG A 74 24.21 18.67 9.16
CA ARG A 74 25.52 19.22 8.78
C ARG A 74 25.43 20.43 7.83
N TYR A 75 24.46 20.45 6.90
CA TYR A 75 24.32 21.57 5.96
C TYR A 75 23.26 22.58 6.38
N GLN A 76 22.46 22.28 7.38
CA GLN A 76 21.45 23.22 7.91
C GLN A 76 22.00 24.60 8.28
N PRO A 77 23.19 24.71 8.89
CA PRO A 77 23.78 26.00 9.25
C PRO A 77 24.30 26.84 8.07
N LEU A 78 24.35 26.28 6.86
CA LEU A 78 24.80 27.03 5.67
C LEU A 78 23.85 28.19 5.36
N HIS A 79 24.41 29.32 4.96
CA HIS A 79 23.63 30.52 4.64
C HIS A 79 23.19 30.57 3.17
N LEU A 80 23.97 29.96 2.27
CA LEU A 80 23.72 30.04 0.83
C LEU A 80 22.77 28.90 0.40
N LEU A 81 21.65 29.27 -0.18
CA LEU A 81 20.65 28.33 -0.72
C LEU A 81 21.26 27.36 -1.75
N GLU A 82 22.14 27.85 -2.62
CA GLU A 82 22.84 27.05 -3.61
C GLU A 82 23.63 25.89 -2.98
N GLN A 83 24.28 26.15 -1.85
CA GLN A 83 25.06 25.16 -1.11
C GLN A 83 24.14 24.10 -0.47
N LYS A 84 23.03 24.51 0.13
CA LYS A 84 22.01 23.60 0.68
C LYS A 84 21.43 22.70 -0.42
N CYS A 85 21.06 23.28 -1.54
CA CYS A 85 20.55 22.54 -2.69
C CYS A 85 21.58 21.56 -3.27
N ALA A 86 22.88 21.90 -3.26
CA ALA A 86 23.93 21.01 -3.71
C ALA A 86 23.99 19.73 -2.87
N PHE A 87 23.85 19.79 -1.53
CA PHE A 87 23.77 18.62 -0.67
C PHE A 87 22.55 17.74 -1.01
N ILE A 88 21.39 18.35 -1.20
CA ILE A 88 20.18 17.61 -1.59
C ILE A 88 20.38 16.90 -2.92
N ILE A 89 20.88 17.60 -3.95
CA ILE A 89 21.01 17.08 -5.30
C ILE A 89 22.12 16.02 -5.40
N GLN A 90 23.28 16.25 -4.75
CA GLN A 90 24.46 15.41 -4.97
C GLN A 90 24.65 14.33 -3.90
N VAL A 91 24.03 14.46 -2.72
CA VAL A 91 24.16 13.48 -1.62
C VAL A 91 22.85 12.78 -1.34
N GLN A 92 21.78 13.52 -1.00
CA GLN A 92 20.55 12.90 -0.49
C GLN A 92 19.71 12.23 -1.60
N ARG A 93 19.50 12.92 -2.73
CA ARG A 93 18.72 12.38 -3.85
C ARG A 93 19.29 11.09 -4.43
N PRO A 94 20.59 10.94 -4.66
CA PRO A 94 21.15 9.67 -5.15
C PRO A 94 20.90 8.49 -4.22
N LEU A 95 20.94 8.68 -2.91
CA LEU A 95 20.65 7.62 -1.94
C LEU A 95 19.17 7.21 -1.95
N LEU A 96 18.26 8.18 -2.06
CA LEU A 96 16.83 7.92 -2.22
C LEU A 96 16.54 7.20 -3.55
N ASP A 97 17.17 7.60 -4.65
CA ASP A 97 17.04 6.94 -5.97
C ASP A 97 17.60 5.50 -5.94
N GLN A 98 18.68 5.23 -5.20
CA GLN A 98 19.20 3.89 -4.99
C GLN A 98 18.21 2.99 -4.24
N LEU A 99 17.61 3.47 -3.13
CA LEU A 99 16.59 2.72 -2.42
C LEU A 99 15.36 2.46 -3.29
N LEU A 100 14.86 3.48 -3.98
CA LEU A 100 13.75 3.34 -4.94
C LEU A 100 14.02 2.28 -6.00
N THR A 101 15.22 2.30 -6.57
CA THR A 101 15.64 1.32 -7.58
C THR A 101 15.63 -0.10 -7.01
N ARG A 102 16.12 -0.30 -5.79
CA ARG A 102 16.12 -1.60 -5.13
C ARG A 102 14.71 -2.08 -4.83
N LEU A 103 13.84 -1.22 -4.29
CA LEU A 103 12.42 -1.54 -4.04
C LEU A 103 11.68 -1.89 -5.33
N THR A 104 11.85 -1.08 -6.37
CA THR A 104 11.21 -1.32 -7.67
C THR A 104 11.67 -2.64 -8.29
N ARG A 105 12.98 -2.92 -8.31
CA ARG A 105 13.52 -4.20 -8.80
C ARG A 105 12.99 -5.39 -7.99
N HIS A 106 12.82 -5.22 -6.69
CA HIS A 106 12.26 -6.26 -5.83
C HIS A 106 10.81 -6.59 -6.20
N LEU A 107 9.99 -5.55 -6.45
CA LEU A 107 8.61 -5.69 -6.90
C LEU A 107 8.52 -6.26 -8.31
N ASP A 108 9.35 -5.76 -9.23
CA ASP A 108 9.41 -6.29 -10.61
C ASP A 108 9.75 -7.79 -10.61
N ALA A 109 10.74 -8.20 -9.82
CA ALA A 109 11.09 -9.61 -9.68
C ALA A 109 9.94 -10.43 -9.09
N PHE A 110 9.24 -9.90 -8.08
CA PHE A 110 8.08 -10.55 -7.48
C PHE A 110 6.94 -10.70 -8.49
N GLU A 111 6.56 -9.64 -9.18
CA GLU A 111 5.47 -9.64 -10.17
C GLU A 111 5.80 -10.54 -11.37
N ASN A 112 7.04 -10.53 -11.85
CA ASN A 112 7.47 -11.40 -12.94
C ASN A 112 7.38 -12.89 -12.54
N MET A 113 7.83 -13.25 -11.35
CA MET A 113 7.69 -14.62 -10.84
C MET A 113 6.22 -15.00 -10.65
N SER A 114 5.42 -14.13 -10.04
CA SER A 114 3.99 -14.32 -9.82
C SER A 114 3.23 -14.48 -11.16
N SER A 115 3.53 -13.66 -12.17
CA SER A 115 2.89 -13.73 -13.50
C SER A 115 3.32 -14.95 -14.32
N ALA A 116 4.55 -15.42 -14.18
CA ALA A 116 5.03 -16.63 -14.84
C ALA A 116 4.25 -17.86 -14.37
N PHE A 117 3.93 -17.93 -13.05
CA PHE A 117 3.09 -19.01 -12.51
C PHE A 117 1.63 -18.95 -12.98
N ALA A 118 1.09 -17.76 -13.19
CA ALA A 118 -0.28 -17.61 -13.71
C ALA A 118 -0.41 -18.07 -15.18
N ARG A 119 0.69 -18.13 -15.93
CA ARG A 119 0.73 -18.54 -17.36
C ARG A 119 1.05 -20.00 -17.57
N THR A 120 1.56 -20.74 -16.57
CA THR A 120 1.83 -22.17 -16.71
C THR A 120 0.52 -22.93 -16.77
N LEU A 121 0.24 -23.47 -17.94
CA LEU A 121 -0.90 -24.36 -18.21
C LEU A 121 -0.91 -25.53 -17.22
N PRO A 122 -2.10 -25.96 -16.75
CA PRO A 122 -2.20 -27.12 -15.89
C PRO A 122 -1.79 -28.37 -16.67
N GLY A 123 -0.69 -29.00 -16.31
CA GLY A 123 -0.35 -30.33 -16.79
C GLY A 123 1.13 -30.69 -16.86
N GLU A 124 2.03 -29.82 -17.22
CA GLU A 124 3.40 -30.25 -17.59
C GLU A 124 4.55 -29.66 -16.78
N ILE A 125 4.33 -28.61 -16.00
CA ILE A 125 5.43 -27.89 -15.30
C ILE A 125 5.30 -27.91 -13.76
N ALA A 126 4.26 -28.55 -13.21
CA ALA A 126 4.17 -28.74 -11.75
C ALA A 126 5.33 -29.57 -11.19
N SER A 127 5.95 -30.41 -11.99
CA SER A 127 7.09 -31.24 -11.61
C SER A 127 8.45 -30.51 -11.69
N LEU A 128 8.55 -29.41 -12.45
CA LEU A 128 9.78 -28.61 -12.57
C LEU A 128 9.80 -27.42 -11.61
N SER A 129 8.66 -27.04 -11.03
CA SER A 129 8.52 -25.89 -10.13
C SER A 129 8.52 -26.23 -8.62
N THR A 130 8.85 -27.46 -8.23
CA THR A 130 9.00 -27.87 -6.83
C THR A 130 10.25 -27.29 -6.14
N GLY A 131 10.85 -26.25 -6.74
CA GLY A 131 12.03 -25.60 -6.21
C GLY A 131 11.69 -24.40 -5.29
N ARG A 132 12.61 -24.09 -4.39
CA ARG A 132 12.64 -22.96 -3.43
C ARG A 132 12.11 -21.61 -3.97
N GLY A 133 12.12 -21.39 -5.29
CA GLY A 133 11.63 -20.16 -5.91
C GLY A 133 10.11 -19.96 -5.82
N ASN A 134 9.34 -21.05 -5.78
CA ASN A 134 7.88 -21.00 -5.72
C ASN A 134 7.39 -20.58 -4.32
N ASP A 135 8.05 -21.07 -3.27
CA ASP A 135 7.68 -20.75 -1.88
C ASP A 135 7.98 -19.29 -1.52
N MET A 136 8.88 -18.63 -2.25
CA MET A 136 9.26 -17.24 -1.99
C MET A 136 8.25 -16.20 -2.50
N VAL A 137 7.33 -16.58 -3.40
CA VAL A 137 6.33 -15.67 -4.00
C VAL A 137 4.90 -16.04 -3.64
N ARG A 138 4.71 -17.10 -2.83
CA ARG A 138 3.40 -17.59 -2.41
C ARG A 138 3.26 -17.63 -0.89
N GLY A 139 2.02 -17.70 -0.45
CA GLY A 139 1.66 -17.87 0.96
C GLY A 139 2.22 -16.75 1.83
N VAL A 140 2.53 -17.11 3.06
CA VAL A 140 3.06 -16.23 4.09
C VAL A 140 4.39 -15.57 3.67
N ASN A 141 5.26 -16.29 2.97
CA ASN A 141 6.54 -15.75 2.51
C ASN A 141 6.35 -14.66 1.44
N GLY A 142 5.42 -14.87 0.49
CA GLY A 142 5.06 -13.88 -0.51
C GLY A 142 4.48 -12.61 0.13
N VAL A 143 3.55 -12.78 1.07
CA VAL A 143 2.98 -11.67 1.86
C VAL A 143 4.07 -10.88 2.58
N THR A 144 4.94 -11.56 3.33
CA THR A 144 6.03 -10.92 4.08
C THR A 144 6.98 -10.17 3.15
N ARG A 145 7.28 -10.73 2.01
CA ARG A 145 8.19 -10.13 1.01
C ARG A 145 7.63 -8.83 0.44
N VAL A 146 6.38 -8.82 0.03
CA VAL A 146 5.71 -7.62 -0.50
C VAL A 146 5.47 -6.58 0.59
N ALA A 147 5.09 -7.02 1.80
CA ALA A 147 4.88 -6.15 2.93
C ALA A 147 6.14 -5.37 3.33
N LYS A 148 7.33 -5.97 3.23
CA LYS A 148 8.60 -5.26 3.48
C LYS A 148 8.82 -4.10 2.51
N ALA A 149 8.51 -4.28 1.22
CA ALA A 149 8.61 -3.21 0.24
C ALA A 149 7.58 -2.10 0.51
N LEU A 150 6.35 -2.49 0.87
CA LEU A 150 5.27 -1.56 1.25
C LEU A 150 5.67 -0.71 2.46
N LEU A 151 6.12 -1.35 3.52
CA LEU A 151 6.50 -0.68 4.77
C LEU A 151 7.70 0.25 4.59
N SER A 152 8.72 -0.20 3.84
CA SER A 152 9.88 0.66 3.53
C SER A 152 9.48 1.91 2.75
N ALA A 153 8.63 1.75 1.73
CA ALA A 153 8.22 2.87 0.90
C ALA A 153 7.32 3.84 1.67
N GLU A 154 6.40 3.32 2.48
CA GLU A 154 5.49 4.13 3.29
C GLU A 154 6.22 4.90 4.38
N TYR A 155 7.17 4.26 5.07
CA TYR A 155 8.00 4.89 6.08
C TYR A 155 8.81 6.07 5.51
N VAL A 156 9.54 5.83 4.40
CA VAL A 156 10.34 6.90 3.77
C VAL A 156 9.44 8.03 3.27
N LYS A 157 8.28 7.70 2.71
CA LYS A 157 7.29 8.70 2.29
C LYS A 157 6.85 9.58 3.47
N GLN A 158 6.47 8.97 4.59
CA GLN A 158 6.03 9.68 5.79
C GLN A 158 7.14 10.58 6.36
N GLN A 159 8.37 10.07 6.44
CA GLN A 159 9.51 10.86 6.91
C GLN A 159 9.81 12.07 5.99
N LEU A 160 9.69 11.91 4.68
CA LEU A 160 9.84 13.02 3.73
C LEU A 160 8.67 14.01 3.81
N GLU A 161 7.46 13.56 4.12
CA GLU A 161 6.31 14.42 4.37
C GLU A 161 6.53 15.26 5.65
N GLU A 162 6.98 14.64 6.74
CA GLU A 162 7.35 15.34 7.99
C GLU A 162 8.48 16.37 7.75
N TRP A 163 9.51 15.99 7.00
CA TRP A 163 10.57 16.92 6.63
C TRP A 163 10.06 18.10 5.81
N SER A 164 9.17 17.86 4.86
CA SER A 164 8.58 18.92 4.03
C SER A 164 7.80 19.95 4.86
N GLU A 165 7.26 19.54 6.00
CA GLU A 165 6.53 20.40 6.95
C GLU A 165 7.47 21.09 7.97
N SER A 166 8.73 20.67 8.04
CA SER A 166 9.70 21.30 8.96
C SER A 166 10.02 22.74 8.54
N SER A 167 10.28 23.60 9.52
CA SER A 167 10.58 25.03 9.29
C SER A 167 11.76 25.23 8.34
N PHE A 168 12.77 24.36 8.39
CA PHE A 168 13.96 24.42 7.55
C PHE A 168 13.63 24.22 6.07
N PHE A 169 12.89 23.13 5.73
CA PHE A 169 12.55 22.84 4.34
C PHE A 169 11.44 23.75 3.81
N LEU A 170 10.53 24.22 4.66
CA LEU A 170 9.54 25.25 4.29
C LEU A 170 10.22 26.56 3.93
N HIS A 171 11.22 27.01 4.72
CA HIS A 171 11.98 28.21 4.42
C HIS A 171 12.76 28.06 3.11
N MET A 172 13.41 26.91 2.91
CA MET A 172 14.13 26.62 1.67
C MET A 172 13.18 26.58 0.44
N ALA A 173 12.01 25.99 0.56
CA ALA A 173 11.00 26.00 -0.50
C ALA A 173 10.55 27.43 -0.82
N HIS A 174 10.33 28.26 0.19
CA HIS A 174 10.00 29.68 0.03
C HIS A 174 11.12 30.44 -0.69
N GLU A 175 12.37 30.27 -0.30
CA GLU A 175 13.52 30.89 -0.98
C GLU A 175 13.61 30.45 -2.45
N LEU A 176 13.38 29.17 -2.74
CA LEU A 176 13.36 28.62 -4.11
C LEU A 176 12.25 29.24 -4.98
N HIS A 177 11.10 29.58 -4.40
CA HIS A 177 10.02 30.26 -5.13
C HIS A 177 10.36 31.68 -5.55
N HIS A 178 11.25 32.34 -4.83
CA HIS A 178 11.71 33.69 -5.16
C HIS A 178 12.83 33.73 -6.21
N ILE A 179 13.38 32.56 -6.59
CA ILE A 179 14.38 32.48 -7.64
C ILE A 179 13.69 32.49 -9.01
N ASP A 180 14.35 33.13 -9.98
CA ASP A 180 13.91 33.12 -11.38
C ASP A 180 13.71 31.68 -11.88
N THR A 181 12.58 31.40 -12.50
CA THR A 181 12.24 30.09 -13.08
C THR A 181 13.22 29.68 -14.20
N ALA A 182 13.93 30.63 -14.81
CA ALA A 182 14.99 30.38 -15.78
C ALA A 182 16.28 29.89 -15.13
N SER A 183 16.47 30.06 -13.81
CA SER A 183 17.65 29.64 -13.10
C SER A 183 17.88 28.12 -13.21
N PRO A 184 19.13 27.67 -13.44
CA PRO A 184 19.48 26.25 -13.44
C PRO A 184 19.11 25.57 -12.10
N LEU A 185 19.26 26.27 -10.97
CA LEU A 185 18.93 25.75 -9.65
C LEU A 185 17.43 25.46 -9.53
N TYR A 186 16.58 26.42 -9.95
CA TYR A 186 15.14 26.23 -9.95
C TYR A 186 14.74 25.00 -10.79
N ARG A 187 15.32 24.85 -11.99
CA ARG A 187 15.06 23.72 -12.87
C ARG A 187 15.46 22.38 -12.26
N LEU A 188 16.58 22.31 -11.56
CA LEU A 188 17.06 21.10 -10.88
C LEU A 188 16.21 20.73 -9.65
N MET A 189 15.68 21.73 -8.95
CA MET A 189 14.88 21.50 -7.76
C MET A 189 13.38 21.32 -8.06
N SER A 190 12.87 21.94 -9.13
CA SER A 190 11.47 21.87 -9.52
C SER A 190 11.05 20.47 -9.98
N PRO A 191 9.88 19.97 -9.56
CA PRO A 191 9.33 18.71 -10.04
C PRO A 191 9.00 18.70 -11.54
N LYS A 192 8.86 19.90 -12.16
CA LYS A 192 8.52 20.04 -13.59
C LYS A 192 9.69 19.85 -14.55
N SER A 193 10.91 19.55 -14.06
CA SER A 193 12.11 19.47 -14.92
C SER A 193 12.23 18.20 -15.77
N THR A 194 11.31 17.28 -15.65
CA THR A 194 11.14 16.18 -16.60
C THR A 194 9.90 16.45 -17.41
N ALA A 195 10.06 16.69 -18.71
CA ALA A 195 9.00 16.71 -19.71
C ALA A 195 8.41 15.29 -19.87
N GLU A 196 8.03 14.67 -18.79
CA GLU A 196 7.26 13.44 -18.75
C GLU A 196 5.79 13.82 -18.69
N ARG A 197 5.13 13.56 -19.79
CA ARG A 197 3.71 13.48 -20.04
C ARG A 197 2.92 13.42 -18.75
N LEU A 198 2.00 14.38 -18.60
CA LEU A 198 0.86 14.27 -17.69
C LEU A 198 0.09 13.00 -18.07
N ASP A 199 0.50 11.89 -17.51
CA ASP A 199 -0.25 10.64 -17.62
C ASP A 199 -1.50 10.80 -16.74
N SER A 200 -2.62 10.29 -17.22
CA SER A 200 -3.93 10.36 -16.53
C SER A 200 -3.85 9.88 -15.06
N ALA A 201 -2.90 9.00 -14.75
CA ALA A 201 -2.58 8.54 -13.40
C ALA A 201 -2.04 9.66 -12.49
N SER A 202 -1.22 10.57 -13.01
CA SER A 202 -0.69 11.72 -12.26
C SER A 202 -1.78 12.74 -11.95
N LEU A 203 -2.74 12.92 -12.87
CA LEU A 203 -3.91 13.78 -12.66
C LEU A 203 -4.86 13.23 -11.59
N MET A 204 -5.05 11.91 -11.56
CA MET A 204 -5.86 11.24 -10.55
C MET A 204 -5.22 11.26 -9.16
N SER A 205 -3.88 11.17 -9.07
CA SER A 205 -3.16 11.26 -7.79
C SER A 205 -3.23 12.68 -7.19
N LEU A 206 -3.18 13.71 -8.04
CA LEU A 206 -3.35 15.11 -7.62
C LEU A 206 -4.79 15.39 -7.14
N LEU A 207 -5.79 14.83 -7.82
CA LEU A 207 -7.18 14.92 -7.39
C LEU A 207 -7.42 14.19 -6.06
N HIS A 208 -6.81 13.02 -5.86
CA HIS A 208 -6.91 12.25 -4.62
C HIS A 208 -6.25 12.98 -3.43
N ARG A 209 -5.10 13.61 -3.66
CA ARG A 209 -4.40 14.43 -2.67
C ARG A 209 -5.19 15.68 -2.28
N GLY A 210 -5.86 16.31 -3.26
CA GLY A 210 -6.76 17.45 -3.03
C GLY A 210 -7.99 17.09 -2.19
N ILE A 211 -8.52 15.87 -2.34
CA ILE A 211 -9.67 15.37 -1.60
C ILE A 211 -9.29 15.01 -0.15
N GLN A 212 -8.11 14.43 0.07
CA GLN A 212 -7.64 14.09 1.43
C GLN A 212 -7.30 15.33 2.27
N ARG A 213 -6.72 16.37 1.66
CA ARG A 213 -6.47 17.65 2.33
C ARG A 213 -7.75 18.49 2.53
N GLY A 214 -8.79 18.27 1.71
CA GLY A 214 -10.07 18.99 1.75
C GLY A 214 -11.12 18.42 2.71
N ALA A 215 -10.91 17.29 3.36
CA ALA A 215 -11.88 16.69 4.28
C ALA A 215 -12.07 17.48 5.59
N SER A 216 -11.28 18.55 5.83
CA SER A 216 -11.44 19.46 6.98
C SER A 216 -12.17 20.76 6.67
N ALA A 217 -12.59 20.99 5.41
CA ALA A 217 -13.35 22.19 5.03
C ALA A 217 -14.58 21.80 4.21
N ALA A 218 -15.55 21.19 4.89
CA ALA A 218 -16.89 21.03 4.34
C ALA A 218 -17.66 22.34 4.45
N ALA A 219 -17.65 23.16 3.40
CA ALA A 219 -18.79 24.03 3.07
C ALA A 219 -18.56 24.67 1.69
N SER A 220 -19.52 24.48 0.80
CA SER A 220 -19.79 25.28 -0.40
C SER A 220 -19.17 24.79 -1.71
N PHE A 221 -19.65 23.68 -2.24
CA PHE A 221 -19.62 23.44 -3.68
C PHE A 221 -20.90 23.95 -4.34
N ARG A 222 -20.79 25.04 -5.11
CA ARG A 222 -21.77 25.42 -6.12
C ARG A 222 -21.34 24.77 -7.45
N PRO A 223 -22.25 24.17 -8.22
CA PRO A 223 -21.92 23.64 -9.54
C PRO A 223 -21.67 24.80 -10.51
N LEU A 224 -20.48 24.80 -11.13
CA LEU A 224 -20.14 25.68 -12.22
C LEU A 224 -20.83 25.20 -13.50
N SER A 225 -21.86 25.93 -13.90
CA SER A 225 -22.43 25.82 -15.23
C SER A 225 -21.48 26.37 -16.29
N LEU A 226 -21.18 25.52 -17.28
CA LEU A 226 -20.46 25.86 -18.50
C LEU A 226 -21.23 26.93 -19.27
N THR A 227 -20.73 28.16 -19.28
CA THR A 227 -21.05 29.12 -20.35
C THR A 227 -19.74 29.64 -20.93
N THR A 228 -19.55 29.30 -22.17
CA THR A 228 -18.54 29.78 -23.10
C THR A 228 -18.63 31.27 -23.30
N ASN A 229 -17.55 32.02 -22.95
CA ASN A 229 -17.20 33.26 -23.62
C ASN A 229 -15.70 33.50 -23.59
N PRO A 230 -15.01 33.69 -24.73
CA PRO A 230 -13.59 33.87 -24.80
C PRO A 230 -13.25 35.36 -24.62
N ASN A 231 -12.70 35.74 -23.49
CA ASN A 231 -12.07 37.05 -23.32
C ASN A 231 -10.55 36.83 -23.12
N PRO A 232 -9.68 37.26 -24.05
CA PRO A 232 -8.26 36.90 -24.06
C PRO A 232 -7.39 37.65 -23.04
N GLU A 233 -7.93 38.56 -22.25
CA GLU A 233 -7.13 39.38 -21.32
C GLU A 233 -7.10 38.86 -19.88
N LEU A 234 -7.83 37.78 -19.56
CA LEU A 234 -7.84 37.17 -18.21
C LEU A 234 -6.94 35.94 -18.07
N SER A 235 -6.26 35.54 -19.15
CA SER A 235 -5.44 34.31 -19.14
C SER A 235 -4.02 34.51 -18.59
N LEU A 236 -3.52 35.73 -18.45
CA LEU A 236 -2.15 36.00 -17.97
C LEU A 236 -2.03 36.12 -16.43
N SER A 237 -3.13 36.27 -15.73
CA SER A 237 -3.12 36.34 -14.25
C SER A 237 -3.47 35.01 -13.56
N ALA A 238 -4.05 34.04 -14.29
CA ALA A 238 -4.43 32.74 -13.76
C ALA A 238 -3.25 31.72 -13.75
N GLU A 239 -2.14 32.01 -14.43
CA GLU A 239 -0.96 31.11 -14.42
C GLU A 239 0.00 31.34 -13.24
N ARG A 240 -0.30 32.33 -12.39
CA ARG A 240 0.45 32.60 -11.15
C ARG A 240 -0.21 32.06 -9.88
N SER A 241 -1.23 31.23 -9.98
CA SER A 241 -1.78 30.58 -8.81
C SER A 241 -0.82 29.48 -8.31
N ASP A 242 0.04 29.86 -7.41
CA ASP A 242 0.60 29.13 -6.26
C ASP A 242 0.61 27.59 -6.34
N ILE A 243 1.36 27.04 -7.29
CA ILE A 243 1.82 25.65 -7.13
C ILE A 243 3.13 25.74 -6.34
N SER A 244 2.99 26.00 -5.04
CA SER A 244 4.06 25.80 -4.09
C SER A 244 4.49 24.35 -4.14
N PHE A 245 5.69 24.06 -4.64
CA PHE A 245 6.26 22.72 -4.57
C PHE A 245 7.22 22.62 -3.39
N GLY A 246 7.10 21.51 -2.65
CA GLY A 246 8.06 21.18 -1.61
C GLY A 246 9.35 20.59 -2.21
N VAL A 247 10.43 20.71 -1.47
CA VAL A 247 11.76 20.18 -1.84
C VAL A 247 11.73 18.68 -2.14
N TRP A 248 10.86 17.94 -1.45
CA TRP A 248 10.76 16.48 -1.47
C TRP A 248 9.55 15.94 -2.24
N ASP A 249 8.66 16.76 -2.75
CA ASP A 249 7.40 16.36 -3.37
C ASP A 249 7.58 15.27 -4.44
N LYS A 250 8.60 15.41 -5.29
CA LYS A 250 8.92 14.41 -6.32
C LYS A 250 9.25 13.04 -5.72
N TYR A 251 9.94 12.98 -4.59
CA TYR A 251 10.31 11.73 -3.94
C TYR A 251 9.15 11.15 -3.15
N ILE A 252 8.37 12.00 -2.49
CA ILE A 252 7.10 11.60 -1.84
C ILE A 252 6.20 10.90 -2.85
N ASP A 253 6.03 11.48 -4.05
CA ASP A 253 5.22 10.87 -5.12
C ASP A 253 5.79 9.55 -5.63
N LYS A 254 7.11 9.44 -5.81
CA LYS A 254 7.77 8.19 -6.21
C LYS A 254 7.59 7.08 -5.18
N PHE A 255 7.80 7.38 -3.89
CA PHE A 255 7.59 6.41 -2.81
C PHE A 255 6.12 6.06 -2.63
N ALA A 256 5.19 7.01 -2.81
CA ALA A 256 3.76 6.76 -2.83
C ALA A 256 3.35 5.79 -3.96
N GLN A 257 3.96 5.92 -5.14
CA GLN A 257 3.74 4.98 -6.25
C GLN A 257 4.23 3.56 -5.90
N VAL A 258 5.43 3.44 -5.31
CA VAL A 258 5.96 2.13 -4.85
C VAL A 258 5.07 1.53 -3.76
N SER A 259 4.63 2.34 -2.80
CA SER A 259 3.70 1.93 -1.73
C SER A 259 2.38 1.41 -2.33
N SER A 260 1.76 2.18 -3.21
CA SER A 260 0.51 1.80 -3.88
C SER A 260 0.66 0.51 -4.71
N ARG A 261 1.76 0.39 -5.48
CA ARG A 261 2.06 -0.81 -6.27
C ARG A 261 2.27 -2.04 -5.38
N SER A 262 2.95 -1.86 -4.23
CA SER A 262 3.16 -2.94 -3.25
C SER A 262 1.84 -3.39 -2.63
N ALA A 263 0.96 -2.46 -2.26
CA ALA A 263 -0.37 -2.77 -1.74
C ALA A 263 -1.22 -3.54 -2.75
N GLN A 264 -1.19 -3.14 -4.03
CA GLN A 264 -1.86 -3.86 -5.11
C GLN A 264 -1.28 -5.26 -5.36
N ALA A 265 0.05 -5.41 -5.26
CA ALA A 265 0.70 -6.72 -5.39
C ALA A 265 0.29 -7.66 -4.24
N LEU A 266 0.16 -7.14 -3.01
CA LEU A 266 -0.30 -7.87 -1.84
C LEU A 266 -1.77 -8.31 -1.98
N GLU A 267 -2.63 -7.42 -2.45
CA GLU A 267 -4.03 -7.71 -2.78
C GLU A 267 -4.12 -8.83 -3.83
N LYS A 268 -3.45 -8.66 -4.97
CA LYS A 268 -3.45 -9.64 -6.07
C LYS A 268 -2.95 -11.02 -5.63
N LEU A 269 -1.88 -11.07 -4.83
CA LEU A 269 -1.36 -12.31 -4.27
C LEU A 269 -2.42 -13.01 -3.41
N THR A 270 -2.99 -12.30 -2.45
CA THR A 270 -3.96 -12.85 -1.51
C THR A 270 -5.22 -13.33 -2.24
N VAL A 271 -5.75 -12.50 -3.13
CA VAL A 271 -6.94 -12.84 -3.92
C VAL A 271 -6.67 -14.05 -4.81
N ALA A 272 -5.54 -14.09 -5.52
CA ALA A 272 -5.21 -15.20 -6.41
C ALA A 272 -5.10 -16.54 -5.67
N GLU A 273 -4.47 -16.58 -4.50
CA GLU A 273 -4.32 -17.80 -3.71
C GLU A 273 -5.65 -18.29 -3.13
N VAL A 274 -6.50 -17.37 -2.68
CA VAL A 274 -7.83 -17.73 -2.17
C VAL A 274 -8.72 -18.25 -3.32
N LEU A 275 -8.68 -17.60 -4.48
CA LEU A 275 -9.44 -18.03 -5.66
C LEU A 275 -8.97 -19.37 -6.21
N ASP A 276 -7.69 -19.67 -6.12
CA ASP A 276 -7.15 -20.99 -6.49
C ASP A 276 -7.68 -22.09 -5.55
N ALA A 277 -7.66 -21.82 -4.24
CA ALA A 277 -8.23 -22.73 -3.23
C ALA A 277 -9.77 -22.85 -3.33
N MET A 278 -10.45 -21.85 -3.89
CA MET A 278 -11.92 -21.83 -4.05
C MET A 278 -12.41 -22.61 -5.29
N ARG A 279 -11.53 -23.12 -6.16
CA ARG A 279 -11.94 -23.83 -7.40
C ARG A 279 -12.97 -24.95 -7.18
N PRO A 280 -12.83 -25.83 -6.18
CA PRO A 280 -13.83 -26.88 -5.95
C PRO A 280 -15.22 -26.32 -5.65
N TYR A 281 -15.28 -25.22 -4.89
CA TYR A 281 -16.51 -24.53 -4.54
C TYR A 281 -17.20 -23.87 -5.75
N VAL A 282 -16.43 -23.27 -6.66
CA VAL A 282 -16.94 -22.68 -7.91
C VAL A 282 -17.50 -23.74 -8.85
N LEU A 283 -16.88 -24.92 -8.90
CA LEU A 283 -17.26 -26.03 -9.78
C LEU A 283 -18.44 -26.85 -9.25
N ARG A 284 -18.93 -26.54 -8.05
CA ARG A 284 -20.09 -27.21 -7.46
C ARG A 284 -21.33 -27.00 -8.33
N PRO A 285 -22.17 -28.06 -8.54
CA PRO A 285 -23.44 -27.96 -9.28
C PRO A 285 -24.51 -27.26 -8.45
N TRP A 286 -24.62 -25.93 -8.60
CA TRP A 286 -25.59 -25.08 -7.88
C TRP A 286 -27.03 -25.23 -8.32
N ASN A 287 -27.29 -25.98 -9.37
CA ASN A 287 -28.61 -26.25 -9.98
C ASN A 287 -29.19 -27.60 -9.61
N ARG A 288 -28.52 -28.37 -8.77
CA ARG A 288 -28.99 -29.67 -8.30
C ARG A 288 -28.98 -29.71 -6.78
N ASP A 289 -30.04 -30.27 -6.21
CA ASP A 289 -30.04 -30.57 -4.79
C ASP A 289 -29.09 -31.73 -4.51
N PRO A 290 -28.39 -31.74 -3.37
CA PRO A 290 -27.54 -32.88 -3.00
C PRO A 290 -28.38 -34.13 -2.91
N GLU A 291 -27.99 -35.21 -3.63
CA GLU A 291 -28.64 -36.50 -3.55
C GLU A 291 -28.37 -37.12 -2.17
N GLY A 292 -29.41 -37.24 -1.37
CA GLY A 292 -29.41 -37.99 -0.11
C GLY A 292 -29.42 -37.12 1.16
N THR A 293 -30.37 -37.47 1.99
CA THR A 293 -30.50 -37.13 3.42
C THR A 293 -31.22 -35.83 3.79
N SER A 294 -32.51 -35.98 3.99
CA SER A 294 -33.38 -35.01 4.63
C SER A 294 -33.22 -34.94 6.17
N GLU A 295 -32.41 -35.80 6.79
CA GLU A 295 -32.27 -35.85 8.26
C GLU A 295 -30.92 -35.39 8.80
N GLU A 296 -29.86 -35.30 7.96
CA GLU A 296 -28.57 -34.72 8.36
C GLU A 296 -28.48 -33.17 8.18
N SER A 297 -29.55 -32.57 7.63
CA SER A 297 -29.52 -31.15 7.20
C SER A 297 -29.50 -30.14 8.37
N GLU A 298 -30.07 -30.49 9.54
CA GLU A 298 -30.15 -29.56 10.66
C GLU A 298 -28.83 -29.47 11.46
N ALA A 299 -28.07 -30.56 11.57
CA ALA A 299 -26.79 -30.57 12.28
C ALA A 299 -25.64 -29.97 11.46
N THR A 300 -25.74 -29.95 10.12
CA THR A 300 -24.74 -29.36 9.20
C THR A 300 -25.00 -27.90 8.87
N ALA A 301 -26.11 -27.33 9.33
CA ALA A 301 -26.51 -25.96 9.02
C ALA A 301 -25.57 -24.88 9.60
N SER A 302 -24.72 -25.21 10.58
CA SER A 302 -23.81 -24.25 11.22
C SER A 302 -22.35 -24.33 10.73
N ILE A 303 -22.05 -25.16 9.72
CA ILE A 303 -20.67 -25.37 9.23
C ILE A 303 -20.59 -24.97 7.75
N PRO A 304 -19.58 -24.18 7.32
CA PRO A 304 -19.38 -23.88 5.90
C PRO A 304 -19.26 -25.14 5.03
N SER A 305 -19.66 -25.03 3.76
CA SER A 305 -19.53 -26.13 2.80
C SER A 305 -18.09 -26.66 2.75
N PRO A 306 -17.89 -28.00 2.72
CA PRO A 306 -16.55 -28.60 2.75
C PRO A 306 -15.62 -28.09 1.64
N GLU A 307 -16.20 -27.79 0.46
CA GLU A 307 -15.47 -27.27 -0.70
C GLU A 307 -15.00 -25.82 -0.49
N LEU A 308 -15.62 -25.05 0.42
CA LEU A 308 -15.25 -23.68 0.75
C LEU A 308 -14.18 -23.62 1.84
N VAL A 309 -14.11 -24.59 2.74
CA VAL A 309 -13.20 -24.61 3.89
C VAL A 309 -11.74 -24.34 3.51
N PRO A 310 -11.16 -24.94 2.43
CA PRO A 310 -9.78 -24.66 2.04
C PRO A 310 -9.53 -23.18 1.69
N ALA A 311 -10.50 -22.53 1.03
CA ALA A 311 -10.40 -21.12 0.67
C ALA A 311 -10.45 -20.20 1.91
N LEU A 312 -11.35 -20.50 2.85
CA LEU A 312 -11.46 -19.77 4.13
C LEU A 312 -10.20 -19.95 4.98
N ALA A 313 -9.70 -21.17 5.12
CA ALA A 313 -8.46 -21.44 5.86
C ALA A 313 -7.26 -20.70 5.24
N LYS A 314 -7.20 -20.65 3.91
CA LYS A 314 -6.16 -19.90 3.21
C LYS A 314 -6.28 -18.41 3.46
N LEU A 315 -7.49 -17.85 3.37
CA LEU A 315 -7.77 -16.44 3.66
C LEU A 315 -7.39 -16.09 5.09
N THR A 316 -7.83 -16.87 6.07
CA THR A 316 -7.50 -16.65 7.49
C THR A 316 -5.98 -16.65 7.71
N THR A 317 -5.25 -17.64 7.15
CA THR A 317 -3.79 -17.71 7.29
C THR A 317 -3.09 -16.48 6.71
N LEU A 318 -3.50 -16.03 5.51
CA LEU A 318 -2.90 -14.86 4.86
C LEU A 318 -3.25 -13.56 5.60
N LEU A 319 -4.50 -13.42 6.05
CA LEU A 319 -4.92 -12.25 6.84
C LEU A 319 -4.23 -12.17 8.19
N GLN A 320 -4.05 -13.29 8.89
CA GLN A 320 -3.28 -13.33 10.13
C GLN A 320 -1.85 -12.83 9.92
N GLN A 321 -1.18 -13.27 8.83
CA GLN A 321 0.14 -12.76 8.48
C GLN A 321 0.15 -11.28 8.16
N ILE A 322 -0.85 -10.79 7.42
CA ILE A 322 -1.00 -9.36 7.09
C ILE A 322 -1.18 -8.54 8.38
N VAL A 323 -2.01 -9.01 9.32
CA VAL A 323 -2.22 -8.37 10.63
C VAL A 323 -0.93 -8.32 11.47
N GLN A 324 -0.13 -9.37 11.42
CA GLN A 324 1.14 -9.39 12.16
C GLN A 324 2.15 -8.37 11.63
N VAL A 325 2.18 -8.19 10.30
CA VAL A 325 3.23 -7.41 9.63
C VAL A 325 2.83 -5.95 9.42
N LEU A 326 1.58 -5.68 9.03
CA LEU A 326 1.15 -4.32 8.69
C LEU A 326 0.67 -3.54 9.92
N PRO A 327 1.01 -2.24 10.00
CA PRO A 327 0.40 -1.33 10.96
C PRO A 327 -1.09 -1.12 10.62
N PRO A 328 -1.94 -0.80 11.60
CA PRO A 328 -3.38 -0.64 11.39
C PRO A 328 -3.77 0.40 10.33
N SER A 329 -2.95 1.42 10.10
CA SER A 329 -3.15 2.43 9.06
C SER A 329 -3.14 1.86 7.64
N LEU A 330 -2.30 0.87 7.37
CA LEU A 330 -2.20 0.17 6.09
C LEU A 330 -3.05 -1.09 6.04
N LEU A 331 -3.26 -1.74 7.18
CA LEU A 331 -4.02 -2.98 7.31
C LEU A 331 -5.48 -2.80 6.85
N LEU A 332 -6.17 -1.77 7.36
CA LEU A 332 -7.60 -1.57 7.08
C LEU A 332 -7.90 -1.28 5.60
N PRO A 333 -7.19 -0.38 4.91
CA PRO A 333 -7.35 -0.21 3.47
C PRO A 333 -7.06 -1.50 2.68
N THR A 334 -5.96 -2.20 3.01
CA THR A 334 -5.57 -3.45 2.34
C THR A 334 -6.65 -4.53 2.50
N TYR A 335 -7.16 -4.71 3.72
CA TYR A 335 -8.26 -5.64 3.97
C TYR A 335 -9.51 -5.31 3.16
N ARG A 336 -9.90 -4.02 3.09
CA ARG A 336 -11.07 -3.59 2.29
C ARG A 336 -10.92 -3.95 0.82
N HIS A 337 -9.75 -3.72 0.25
CA HIS A 337 -9.47 -4.05 -1.14
C HIS A 337 -9.52 -5.56 -1.38
N ILE A 338 -8.90 -6.35 -0.51
CA ILE A 338 -8.93 -7.82 -0.59
C ILE A 338 -10.38 -8.34 -0.50
N ALA A 339 -11.15 -7.89 0.49
CA ALA A 339 -12.53 -8.32 0.70
C ALA A 339 -13.43 -7.93 -0.48
N ALA A 340 -13.32 -6.70 -0.98
CA ALA A 340 -14.08 -6.25 -2.15
C ALA A 340 -13.73 -7.05 -3.41
N SER A 341 -12.44 -7.31 -3.66
CA SER A 341 -11.98 -8.11 -4.81
C SER A 341 -12.44 -9.56 -4.72
N LEU A 342 -12.43 -10.17 -3.53
CA LEU A 342 -12.96 -11.51 -3.31
C LEU A 342 -14.49 -11.55 -3.48
N ALA A 343 -15.22 -10.58 -2.91
CA ALA A 343 -16.67 -10.47 -3.06
C ALA A 343 -17.07 -10.35 -4.53
N ASN A 344 -16.39 -9.48 -5.29
CA ASN A 344 -16.58 -9.38 -6.75
C ASN A 344 -16.33 -10.70 -7.46
N ALA A 345 -15.24 -11.38 -7.16
CA ALA A 345 -14.89 -12.65 -7.80
C ALA A 345 -15.89 -13.77 -7.46
N VAL A 346 -16.42 -13.82 -6.24
CA VAL A 346 -17.48 -14.77 -5.85
C VAL A 346 -18.76 -14.50 -6.63
N VAL A 347 -19.19 -13.23 -6.70
CA VAL A 347 -20.39 -12.85 -7.47
C VAL A 347 -20.20 -13.18 -8.95
N GLU A 348 -19.07 -12.80 -9.55
CA GLU A 348 -18.81 -13.05 -10.98
C GLU A 348 -18.72 -14.53 -11.35
N ARG A 349 -18.14 -15.36 -10.48
CA ARG A 349 -17.86 -16.77 -10.79
C ARG A 349 -18.99 -17.71 -10.39
N ILE A 350 -19.79 -17.38 -9.40
CA ILE A 350 -20.85 -18.24 -8.87
C ILE A 350 -22.24 -17.74 -9.25
N LEU A 351 -22.53 -16.45 -8.98
CA LEU A 351 -23.87 -15.91 -9.20
C LEU A 351 -24.13 -15.55 -10.66
N MET A 352 -23.19 -14.85 -11.31
CA MET A 352 -23.38 -14.36 -12.68
C MET A 352 -23.46 -15.48 -13.74
N PRO A 353 -22.64 -16.56 -13.71
CA PRO A 353 -22.80 -17.67 -14.67
C PRO A 353 -24.15 -18.36 -14.52
N ASN A 354 -24.60 -18.58 -13.30
CA ASN A 354 -25.87 -19.24 -13.03
C ASN A 354 -27.08 -18.37 -13.42
N ALA A 355 -26.97 -17.05 -13.38
CA ALA A 355 -28.02 -16.16 -13.85
C ALA A 355 -28.16 -16.08 -15.38
N ARG A 356 -27.04 -16.30 -16.12
CA ARG A 356 -27.03 -16.25 -17.61
C ARG A 356 -27.46 -17.54 -18.27
N ILE A 357 -27.13 -18.68 -17.66
CA ILE A 357 -27.53 -20.00 -18.11
C ILE A 357 -28.82 -20.30 -17.34
N THR A 358 -29.93 -20.60 -17.95
CA THR A 358 -31.26 -20.90 -17.39
C THR A 358 -31.27 -21.86 -16.17
N GLN A 359 -30.14 -22.16 -15.59
CA GLN A 359 -29.90 -22.95 -14.41
C GLN A 359 -29.95 -22.04 -13.19
N ARG A 360 -31.13 -21.84 -12.64
CA ARG A 360 -31.33 -21.08 -11.39
C ARG A 360 -30.83 -21.92 -10.22
N PHE A 361 -30.34 -21.23 -9.19
CA PHE A 361 -30.15 -21.84 -7.89
C PHE A 361 -31.43 -22.53 -7.46
N THR A 362 -31.33 -23.76 -6.94
CA THR A 362 -32.45 -24.31 -6.19
C THR A 362 -32.60 -23.56 -4.87
N PRO A 363 -33.80 -23.50 -4.26
CA PRO A 363 -33.99 -22.84 -2.97
C PRO A 363 -33.04 -23.39 -1.89
N ALA A 364 -32.79 -24.69 -1.88
CA ALA A 364 -31.86 -25.32 -0.93
C ALA A 364 -30.41 -24.88 -1.17
N GLN A 365 -29.96 -24.74 -2.42
CA GLN A 365 -28.62 -24.25 -2.74
C GLN A 365 -28.47 -22.77 -2.49
N ALA A 366 -29.52 -21.96 -2.70
CA ALA A 366 -29.52 -20.54 -2.36
C ALA A 366 -29.38 -20.32 -0.83
N GLU A 367 -30.10 -21.13 -0.04
CA GLU A 367 -29.97 -21.09 1.41
C GLU A 367 -28.58 -21.56 1.86
N ARG A 368 -28.04 -22.63 1.24
CA ARG A 368 -26.69 -23.08 1.56
C ARG A 368 -25.64 -22.03 1.22
N PHE A 369 -25.76 -21.36 0.08
CA PHE A 369 -24.86 -20.26 -0.28
C PHE A 369 -24.94 -19.09 0.73
N ARG A 370 -26.15 -18.75 1.23
CA ARG A 370 -26.35 -17.75 2.28
C ARG A 370 -25.62 -18.13 3.57
N GLN A 371 -25.74 -19.39 3.98
CA GLN A 371 -25.03 -19.92 5.16
C GLN A 371 -23.51 -19.89 4.97
N ASP A 372 -23.01 -20.27 3.79
CA ASP A 372 -21.58 -20.21 3.46
C ASP A 372 -21.03 -18.78 3.50
N VAL A 373 -21.83 -17.78 3.14
CA VAL A 373 -21.41 -16.39 3.25
C VAL A 373 -21.40 -15.94 4.72
N ASP A 374 -22.47 -16.21 5.48
CA ASP A 374 -22.56 -15.75 6.88
C ASP A 374 -21.55 -16.48 7.78
N GLN A 375 -21.50 -17.82 7.70
CA GLN A 375 -20.65 -18.67 8.54
C GLN A 375 -19.21 -18.80 8.02
N GLY A 376 -18.97 -18.43 6.76
CA GLY A 376 -17.66 -18.48 6.14
C GLY A 376 -17.04 -17.08 6.02
N TRP A 377 -17.38 -16.37 4.95
CA TRP A 377 -16.73 -15.08 4.62
C TRP A 377 -16.91 -14.02 5.69
N LEU A 378 -18.13 -13.84 6.21
CA LEU A 378 -18.41 -12.84 7.24
C LEU A 378 -17.85 -13.25 8.62
N HIS A 379 -17.77 -14.56 8.89
CA HIS A 379 -17.14 -15.04 10.12
C HIS A 379 -15.64 -14.68 10.16
N VAL A 380 -14.90 -14.92 9.07
CA VAL A 380 -13.48 -14.50 8.97
C VAL A 380 -13.34 -12.99 9.17
N ALA A 381 -14.28 -12.19 8.67
CA ALA A 381 -14.28 -10.75 8.86
C ALA A 381 -14.49 -10.35 10.35
N ARG A 382 -15.39 -11.03 11.05
CA ARG A 382 -15.65 -10.80 12.49
C ARG A 382 -14.43 -11.18 13.32
N GLU A 383 -13.86 -12.36 13.08
CA GLU A 383 -12.65 -12.85 13.75
C GLU A 383 -11.48 -11.86 13.60
N LEU A 384 -11.31 -11.27 12.42
CA LEU A 384 -10.28 -10.27 12.18
C LEU A 384 -10.44 -9.04 13.10
N THR A 385 -11.67 -8.58 13.36
CA THR A 385 -11.91 -7.41 14.22
C THR A 385 -11.74 -7.69 15.70
N GLU A 386 -11.84 -8.95 16.10
CA GLU A 386 -11.57 -9.39 17.47
C GLU A 386 -10.07 -9.47 17.77
N HIS A 387 -9.22 -9.42 16.73
CA HIS A 387 -7.76 -9.47 16.91
C HIS A 387 -7.27 -8.29 17.78
N PRO A 388 -6.39 -8.53 18.79
CA PRO A 388 -5.99 -7.53 19.79
C PRO A 388 -5.48 -6.21 19.21
N LYS A 389 -4.66 -6.28 18.16
CA LYS A 389 -4.12 -5.08 17.46
C LYS A 389 -5.20 -4.19 16.84
N ILE A 390 -6.29 -4.79 16.37
CA ILE A 390 -7.39 -4.06 15.73
C ILE A 390 -8.36 -3.57 16.80
N SER A 391 -8.74 -4.44 17.74
CA SER A 391 -9.70 -4.12 18.79
C SER A 391 -9.19 -3.01 19.73
N ALA A 392 -7.89 -2.94 20.02
CA ALA A 392 -7.29 -1.86 20.81
C ALA A 392 -7.46 -0.50 20.13
N ARG A 393 -7.20 -0.43 18.83
CA ARG A 393 -7.33 0.83 18.06
C ARG A 393 -8.79 1.25 17.88
N LEU A 394 -9.71 0.29 17.77
CA LEU A 394 -11.15 0.56 17.73
C LEU A 394 -11.66 1.18 19.03
N ARG A 395 -11.12 0.74 20.17
CA ARG A 395 -11.46 1.28 21.49
C ARG A 395 -10.96 2.72 21.68
N ASN A 396 -9.81 3.07 21.13
CA ASN A 396 -9.20 4.39 21.28
C ASN A 396 -9.85 5.49 20.40
N GLY A 397 -11.01 5.24 19.80
CA GLY A 397 -11.82 6.28 19.15
C GLY A 397 -11.32 6.75 17.77
N MET A 398 -10.25 6.20 17.24
CA MET A 398 -9.77 6.48 15.87
C MET A 398 -10.53 5.68 14.79
N SER A 399 -11.79 5.40 15.04
CA SER A 399 -12.60 4.55 14.18
C SER A 399 -13.12 5.30 12.95
N THR A 400 -12.43 5.17 11.86
CA THR A 400 -13.07 5.30 10.55
C THR A 400 -13.93 4.05 10.31
N GLY A 401 -15.20 4.24 10.04
CA GLY A 401 -16.28 3.32 9.63
C GLY A 401 -16.15 1.78 9.65
N LEU A 402 -14.96 1.22 9.46
CA LEU A 402 -14.76 -0.23 9.40
C LEU A 402 -14.77 -0.91 10.77
N GLY A 403 -14.36 -0.19 11.80
CA GLY A 403 -14.30 -0.75 13.13
C GLY A 403 -15.63 -1.06 13.75
N ARG A 404 -16.72 -0.44 13.25
CA ARG A 404 -18.08 -0.72 13.73
C ARG A 404 -18.77 -1.80 12.90
N ASN A 405 -18.35 -2.01 11.65
CA ASN A 405 -18.99 -3.00 10.78
C ASN A 405 -17.98 -3.55 9.75
N PRO A 406 -17.25 -4.63 10.08
CA PRO A 406 -16.31 -5.29 9.17
C PRO A 406 -16.99 -5.87 7.93
N GLU A 407 -18.28 -6.14 8.01
CA GLU A 407 -19.10 -6.69 6.95
C GLU A 407 -19.30 -5.68 5.80
N MET A 408 -19.12 -4.38 6.05
CA MET A 408 -19.18 -3.35 5.00
C MET A 408 -18.19 -3.58 3.85
N ALA A 409 -17.07 -4.24 4.11
CA ALA A 409 -16.13 -4.61 3.04
C ALA A 409 -16.68 -5.68 2.10
N TRP A 410 -17.64 -6.49 2.59
CA TRP A 410 -18.33 -7.57 1.87
C TRP A 410 -19.72 -7.18 1.35
N ARG A 411 -20.06 -5.89 1.40
CA ARG A 411 -21.41 -5.38 1.10
C ARG A 411 -21.96 -5.94 -0.23
N LEU A 412 -21.14 -6.00 -1.27
CA LEU A 412 -21.57 -6.52 -2.55
C LEU A 412 -22.08 -7.97 -2.45
N LEU A 413 -21.43 -8.79 -1.65
CA LEU A 413 -21.81 -10.18 -1.43
C LEU A 413 -23.09 -10.27 -0.59
N VAL A 414 -23.21 -9.42 0.43
CA VAL A 414 -24.40 -9.33 1.29
C VAL A 414 -25.60 -8.84 0.47
N ASP A 415 -25.44 -7.80 -0.34
CA ASP A 415 -26.52 -7.30 -1.22
C ASP A 415 -26.93 -8.36 -2.26
N ALA A 416 -25.98 -9.11 -2.81
CA ALA A 416 -26.25 -10.17 -3.76
C ALA A 416 -27.08 -11.33 -3.17
N ILE A 417 -26.83 -11.70 -1.90
CA ILE A 417 -27.61 -12.72 -1.19
C ILE A 417 -29.05 -12.28 -0.98
N GLN A 418 -29.27 -11.00 -0.66
CA GLN A 418 -30.62 -10.48 -0.47
C GLN A 418 -31.48 -10.55 -1.75
N GLN A 419 -30.83 -10.57 -2.92
CA GLN A 419 -31.53 -10.74 -4.21
C GLN A 419 -31.82 -12.20 -4.56
N LEU A 420 -31.22 -13.16 -3.87
CA LEU A 420 -31.48 -14.59 -4.07
C LEU A 420 -32.71 -15.09 -3.27
N SER A 421 -33.22 -14.28 -2.35
CA SER A 421 -34.45 -14.53 -1.62
C SER A 421 -35.66 -14.06 -2.40
#